data_4e5b4108f9111cf0cfd0bcafc3675253
#
_entry.id   4e5b4108f9111cf0cfd0bcafc3675253
#
_cell.length_a   1.000
_cell.length_b   1.000
_cell.length_c   1.000
_cell.angle_alpha   90.00
_cell.angle_beta   90.00
_cell.angle_gamma   90.00
#
_symmetry.space_group_name_H-M   'P 1'
#
loop_
_entity.id
_entity.type
_entity.pdbx_description
1 polymer ?
#
loop_
_entity_poly.entity_id
_entity_poly.type
_entity_poly.pdbx_seq_one_letter_code
_entity_poly.pdbx_strand_id
1 'polypeptide(L)'
;GLMGDGGVCSCGLGMAATVDVRVRVIPGRQEGCPIWEKDGRWAAMYSAETLDEAARGARYALLNFLAPRVALPKEELILLLSLIGDLSVCQVVDPLQTVRFSLRRPIGEIRF
;
A
#
# COMPACT_ATOMS: atom_id res chain seq x y z
N GLY A 1 -13.19 -14.34 -0.01
CA GLY A 1 -12.47 -15.20 -0.96
C GLY A 1 -10.98 -14.92 -0.97
N LEU A 2 -10.19 -15.86 -1.44
CA LEU A 2 -8.76 -15.66 -1.63
C LEU A 2 -8.54 -14.80 -2.87
N MET A 3 -7.91 -13.65 -2.68
CA MET A 3 -7.46 -12.78 -3.78
C MET A 3 -5.97 -12.53 -3.63
N GLY A 4 -5.21 -12.90 -4.66
CA GLY A 4 -3.87 -12.39 -4.85
C GLY A 4 -3.91 -10.99 -5.46
N ASP A 5 -2.77 -10.48 -5.88
CA ASP A 5 -2.73 -9.31 -6.74
C ASP A 5 -3.41 -9.66 -8.07
N GLY A 6 -4.35 -8.82 -8.49
CA GLY A 6 -4.98 -8.98 -9.78
C GLY A 6 -6.34 -9.64 -9.79
N GLY A 7 -7.29 -9.16 -9.01
CA GLY A 7 -8.71 -9.34 -9.27
C GLY A 7 -9.09 -8.57 -10.54
N VAL A 8 -8.71 -9.10 -11.72
CA VAL A 8 -8.76 -8.36 -13.00
C VAL A 8 -9.93 -8.81 -13.86
N CYS A 9 -10.27 -10.11 -13.84
CA CYS A 9 -11.30 -10.66 -14.72
C CYS A 9 -12.58 -11.07 -14.00
N SER A 10 -12.51 -11.39 -12.71
CA SER A 10 -13.64 -11.89 -11.93
C SER A 10 -13.35 -11.77 -10.43
N CYS A 11 -14.26 -12.27 -9.61
CA CYS A 11 -14.13 -12.30 -8.15
C CYS A 11 -12.99 -13.21 -7.66
N GLY A 12 -12.64 -13.07 -6.40
CA GLY A 12 -11.69 -13.97 -5.74
C GLY A 12 -12.20 -15.41 -5.61
N LEU A 13 -11.28 -16.34 -5.51
CA LEU A 13 -11.59 -17.75 -5.29
C LEU A 13 -12.13 -17.98 -3.87
N GLY A 14 -13.31 -18.56 -3.76
CA GLY A 14 -13.88 -18.99 -2.49
C GLY A 14 -13.21 -20.30 -2.04
N MET A 15 -12.73 -20.33 -0.79
CA MET A 15 -12.15 -21.53 -0.20
C MET A 15 -12.30 -21.54 1.32
N ALA A 16 -12.29 -22.73 1.92
CA ALA A 16 -12.19 -22.87 3.36
C ALA A 16 -10.76 -22.59 3.80
N ALA A 17 -10.60 -21.76 4.81
CA ALA A 17 -9.29 -21.42 5.37
C ALA A 17 -9.40 -21.09 6.86
N THR A 18 -8.33 -21.33 7.61
CA THR A 18 -8.14 -20.81 8.96
C THR A 18 -7.15 -19.66 8.90
N VAL A 19 -7.49 -18.54 9.51
CA VAL A 19 -6.65 -17.34 9.52
C VAL A 19 -6.41 -16.93 10.96
N ASP A 20 -5.16 -16.85 11.36
CA ASP A 20 -4.74 -16.33 12.68
C ASP A 20 -4.40 -14.84 12.52
N VAL A 21 -5.11 -14.00 13.28
CA VAL A 21 -4.94 -12.55 13.23
C VAL A 21 -4.60 -12.02 14.63
N ARG A 22 -3.54 -11.24 14.72
CA ARG A 22 -3.21 -10.46 15.93
C ARG A 22 -3.54 -9.00 15.69
N VAL A 23 -4.42 -8.44 16.52
CA VAL A 23 -4.83 -7.03 16.43
C VAL A 23 -4.23 -6.24 17.60
N ARG A 24 -3.71 -5.06 17.30
CA ARG A 24 -3.21 -4.09 18.28
C ARG A 24 -3.65 -2.68 17.89
N VAL A 25 -4.18 -1.95 18.87
CA VAL A 25 -4.51 -0.52 18.71
C VAL A 25 -3.26 0.32 18.97
N ILE A 26 -2.99 1.30 18.12
CA ILE A 26 -1.93 2.30 18.30
C ILE A 26 -2.63 3.65 18.53
N PRO A 27 -2.71 4.13 19.78
CA PRO A 27 -3.38 5.38 20.10
C PRO A 27 -2.76 6.59 19.39
N GLY A 28 -3.60 7.56 19.02
CA GLY A 28 -3.15 8.81 18.40
C GLY A 28 -2.70 8.67 16.95
N ARG A 29 -2.93 7.53 16.30
CA ARG A 29 -2.61 7.29 14.91
C ARG A 29 -3.86 7.03 14.08
N GLN A 30 -3.97 7.73 12.99
CA GLN A 30 -4.97 7.51 11.97
C GLN A 30 -4.32 7.67 10.60
N GLU A 31 -4.27 6.59 9.85
CA GLU A 31 -3.83 6.61 8.46
C GLU A 31 -5.06 6.66 7.54
N GLY A 32 -4.98 7.43 6.46
CA GLY A 32 -6.11 7.62 5.53
C GLY A 32 -6.38 6.43 4.62
N CYS A 33 -5.49 5.44 4.61
CA CYS A 33 -5.61 4.21 3.83
C CYS A 33 -4.81 3.08 4.48
N PRO A 34 -5.05 1.81 4.09
CA PRO A 34 -4.25 0.70 4.56
C PRO A 34 -2.78 0.84 4.17
N ILE A 35 -1.91 0.76 5.18
CA ILE A 35 -0.46 0.67 5.02
C ILE A 35 -0.03 -0.69 5.54
N TRP A 36 0.85 -1.37 4.83
CA TRP A 36 1.41 -2.63 5.27
C TRP A 36 2.93 -2.67 5.11
N GLU A 37 3.55 -3.55 5.89
CA GLU A 37 4.97 -3.81 5.84
C GLU A 37 5.21 -5.32 5.71
N LYS A 38 6.18 -5.67 4.87
CA LYS A 38 6.70 -7.04 4.78
C LYS A 38 8.18 -7.00 4.42
N ASP A 39 9.02 -7.61 5.26
CA ASP A 39 10.46 -7.73 5.04
C ASP A 39 11.14 -6.36 4.82
N GLY A 40 10.76 -5.34 5.60
CA GLY A 40 11.27 -3.97 5.49
C GLY A 40 10.78 -3.19 4.26
N ARG A 41 9.86 -3.76 3.49
CA ARG A 41 9.22 -3.08 2.36
C ARG A 41 7.86 -2.57 2.77
N TRP A 42 7.60 -1.34 2.45
CA TRP A 42 6.36 -0.65 2.78
C TRP A 42 5.47 -0.49 1.57
N ALA A 43 4.19 -0.53 1.78
CA ALA A 43 3.21 -0.27 0.73
C ALA A 43 1.98 0.44 1.28
N ALA A 44 1.35 1.24 0.42
CA ALA A 44 0.04 1.83 0.62
C ALA A 44 -0.95 1.29 -0.42
N MET A 45 -2.17 1.03 0.01
CA MET A 45 -3.29 0.65 -0.87
C MET A 45 -4.30 1.78 -0.90
N TYR A 46 -4.79 2.10 -2.09
CA TYR A 46 -5.79 3.14 -2.27
C TYR A 46 -6.84 2.72 -3.29
N SER A 47 -8.11 3.03 -2.98
CA SER A 47 -9.24 2.74 -3.85
C SER A 47 -9.89 4.04 -4.32
N ALA A 48 -10.22 4.11 -5.61
CA ALA A 48 -10.87 5.26 -6.24
C ALA A 48 -11.74 4.81 -7.43
N GLU A 49 -12.50 5.72 -8.01
CA GLU A 49 -13.36 5.44 -9.16
C GLU A 49 -12.56 5.06 -10.41
N THR A 50 -11.36 5.59 -10.55
CA THR A 50 -10.47 5.28 -11.67
C THR A 50 -9.12 4.76 -11.20
N LEU A 51 -8.43 3.99 -12.06
CA LEU A 51 -7.06 3.52 -11.77
C LEU A 51 -6.06 4.68 -11.62
N ASP A 52 -6.21 5.75 -12.39
CA ASP A 52 -5.33 6.92 -12.31
C ASP A 52 -5.44 7.62 -10.96
N GLU A 53 -6.66 7.78 -10.45
CA GLU A 53 -6.90 8.35 -9.11
C GLU A 53 -6.40 7.42 -8.02
N ALA A 54 -6.66 6.11 -8.13
CA ALA A 54 -6.17 5.12 -7.17
C ALA A 54 -4.63 5.08 -7.14
N ALA A 55 -3.98 5.12 -8.30
CA ALA A 55 -2.52 5.16 -8.42
C ALA A 55 -1.93 6.44 -7.79
N ARG A 56 -2.56 7.58 -8.03
CA ARG A 56 -2.15 8.85 -7.42
C ARG A 56 -2.32 8.81 -5.90
N GLY A 57 -3.48 8.34 -5.44
CA GLY A 57 -3.78 8.19 -4.01
C GLY A 57 -2.78 7.29 -3.29
N ALA A 58 -2.48 6.11 -3.83
CA ALA A 58 -1.53 5.17 -3.24
C ALA A 58 -0.11 5.76 -3.13
N ARG A 59 0.36 6.48 -4.16
CA ARG A 59 1.68 7.13 -4.14
C ARG A 59 1.75 8.22 -3.07
N TYR A 60 0.75 9.09 -3.00
CA TYR A 60 0.71 10.16 -1.99
C TYR A 60 0.57 9.60 -0.58
N ALA A 61 -0.23 8.55 -0.40
CA ALA A 61 -0.40 7.92 0.89
C ALA A 61 0.92 7.34 1.42
N LEU A 62 1.67 6.62 0.59
CA LEU A 62 2.97 6.09 0.99
C LEU A 62 3.99 7.20 1.25
N LEU A 63 4.06 8.22 0.39
CA LEU A 63 4.94 9.37 0.59
C LEU A 63 4.66 10.08 1.92
N ASN A 64 3.40 10.39 2.20
CA ASN A 64 3.00 11.07 3.43
C ASN A 64 3.23 10.20 4.68
N PHE A 65 3.07 8.90 4.55
CA PHE A 65 3.38 7.97 5.63
C PHE A 65 4.89 7.94 5.93
N LEU A 66 5.73 7.90 4.91
CA LEU A 66 7.18 7.75 5.07
C LEU A 66 7.88 9.08 5.42
N ALA A 67 7.44 10.20 4.88
CA ALA A 67 8.12 11.50 5.03
C ALA A 67 8.47 11.88 6.48
N PRO A 68 7.59 11.73 7.49
CA PRO A 68 7.94 12.02 8.88
C PRO A 68 8.74 10.91 9.57
N ARG A 69 8.99 9.78 8.92
CA ARG A 69 9.53 8.55 9.53
C ARG A 69 10.90 8.14 9.00
N VAL A 70 11.33 8.75 7.91
CA VAL A 70 12.65 8.50 7.31
C VAL A 70 13.53 9.73 7.46
N ALA A 71 14.84 9.53 7.60
CA ALA A 71 15.80 10.62 7.74
C ALA A 71 16.24 11.17 6.37
N LEU A 72 15.26 11.48 5.51
CA LEU A 72 15.49 12.05 4.17
C LEU A 72 14.61 13.31 3.99
N PRO A 73 15.12 14.35 3.33
CA PRO A 73 14.29 15.42 2.83
C PRO A 73 13.19 14.89 1.92
N LYS A 74 12.03 15.55 1.92
CA LYS A 74 10.86 15.10 1.16
C LYS A 74 11.15 14.99 -0.34
N GLU A 75 11.94 15.89 -0.87
CA GLU A 75 12.34 15.93 -2.28
C GLU A 75 13.19 14.71 -2.65
N GLU A 76 14.14 14.34 -1.80
CA GLU A 76 14.97 13.15 -1.97
C GLU A 76 14.16 11.86 -1.83
N LEU A 77 13.21 11.84 -0.90
CA LEU A 77 12.29 10.72 -0.75
C LEU A 77 11.44 10.51 -2.01
N ILE A 78 10.93 11.58 -2.63
CA ILE A 78 10.19 11.51 -3.90
C ILE A 78 11.05 10.88 -5.01
N LEU A 79 12.30 11.30 -5.13
CA LEU A 79 13.24 10.73 -6.10
C LEU A 79 13.52 9.26 -5.83
N LEU A 80 13.76 8.92 -4.57
CA LEU A 80 13.96 7.53 -4.15
C LEU A 80 12.75 6.65 -4.47
N LEU A 81 11.54 7.11 -4.13
CA LEU A 81 10.30 6.40 -4.43
C LEU A 81 10.09 6.20 -5.94
N SER A 82 10.56 7.13 -6.77
CA SER A 82 10.51 6.99 -8.23
C SER A 82 11.45 5.89 -8.73
N LEU A 83 12.59 5.68 -8.07
CA LEU A 83 13.58 4.67 -8.45
C LEU A 83 13.21 3.25 -7.98
N ILE A 84 12.69 3.12 -6.76
CA ILE A 84 12.44 1.82 -6.13
C ILE A 84 10.96 1.51 -5.93
N GLY A 85 10.08 2.44 -6.30
CA GLY A 85 8.64 2.24 -6.23
C GLY A 85 8.13 1.25 -7.26
N ASP A 86 7.06 0.55 -6.91
CA ASP A 86 6.36 -0.39 -7.75
C ASP A 86 4.85 -0.16 -7.65
N LEU A 87 4.19 0.01 -8.78
CA LEU A 87 2.76 0.23 -8.86
C LEU A 87 2.08 -1.02 -9.36
N SER A 88 1.15 -1.56 -8.57
CA SER A 88 0.46 -2.80 -8.89
C SER A 88 -1.06 -2.61 -8.77
N VAL A 89 -1.80 -3.18 -9.69
CA VAL A 89 -3.26 -3.26 -9.61
C VAL A 89 -3.64 -4.41 -8.68
N CYS A 90 -4.43 -4.10 -7.64
CA CYS A 90 -4.94 -5.10 -6.71
C CYS A 90 -6.24 -5.71 -7.22
N GLN A 91 -7.16 -4.87 -7.72
CA GLN A 91 -8.40 -5.32 -8.32
C GLN A 91 -9.07 -4.20 -9.14
N VAL A 92 -9.88 -4.58 -10.14
CA VAL A 92 -10.67 -3.69 -11.00
C VAL A 92 -12.10 -4.20 -11.22
N VAL A 93 -12.55 -5.12 -10.41
CA VAL A 93 -13.86 -5.80 -10.57
C VAL A 93 -14.94 -5.26 -9.65
N ASP A 94 -14.57 -4.56 -8.58
CA ASP A 94 -15.48 -3.90 -7.65
C ASP A 94 -15.76 -2.45 -8.10
N PRO A 95 -16.78 -1.78 -7.53
CA PRO A 95 -17.13 -0.41 -7.90
C PRO A 95 -15.97 0.58 -7.80
N LEU A 96 -15.12 0.44 -6.76
CA LEU A 96 -13.88 1.19 -6.66
C LEU A 96 -12.72 0.30 -7.06
N GLN A 97 -11.84 0.83 -7.89
CA GLN A 97 -10.62 0.17 -8.32
C GLN A 97 -9.53 0.38 -7.29
N THR A 98 -8.74 -0.65 -6.99
CA THR A 98 -7.72 -0.62 -5.95
C THR A 98 -6.34 -0.80 -6.53
N VAL A 99 -5.44 0.09 -6.15
CA VAL A 99 -4.03 0.09 -6.54
C VAL A 99 -3.15 0.05 -5.29
N ARG A 100 -2.04 -0.64 -5.39
CA ARG A 100 -0.98 -0.66 -4.40
C ARG A 100 0.26 0.03 -4.95
N PHE A 101 0.84 0.94 -4.17
CA PHE A 101 2.18 1.45 -4.40
C PHE A 101 3.10 0.91 -3.32
N SER A 102 4.13 0.18 -3.70
CA SER A 102 5.04 -0.53 -2.80
C SER A 102 6.49 -0.23 -3.12
N LEU A 103 7.38 -0.51 -2.15
CA LEU A 103 8.81 -0.42 -2.36
C LEU A 103 9.36 -1.77 -2.81
N ARG A 104 10.22 -1.78 -3.81
CA ARG A 104 10.93 -2.99 -4.28
C ARG A 104 12.05 -3.41 -3.33
N ARG A 105 12.53 -2.47 -2.51
CA ARG A 105 13.65 -2.69 -1.57
C ARG A 105 13.33 -2.08 -0.20
N PRO A 106 13.92 -2.62 0.88
CA PRO A 106 13.88 -1.98 2.19
C PRO A 106 14.52 -0.59 2.15
N ILE A 107 14.00 0.35 2.95
CA ILE A 107 14.49 1.74 3.05
C ILE A 107 15.05 2.06 4.44
N GLY A 108 15.75 1.15 5.07
CA GLY A 108 16.32 1.35 6.39
C GLY A 108 15.27 1.37 7.52
N GLU A 109 15.67 1.84 8.69
CA GLU A 109 14.80 1.91 9.85
C GLU A 109 13.77 3.03 9.71
N ILE A 110 12.52 2.70 9.96
CA ILE A 110 11.42 3.65 10.07
C ILE A 110 11.16 3.94 11.53
N ARG A 111 11.15 5.21 11.91
CA ARG A 111 10.84 5.65 13.28
C ARG A 111 9.33 5.80 13.43
N PHE A 112 8.80 5.16 14.44
CA PHE A 112 7.39 5.25 14.83
C PHE A 112 7.19 6.20 16.00
#